data_8c4a54e5c67f6f1fa89e8be37e23bd71
#
_entry.id   8c4a54e5c67f6f1fa89e8be37e23bd71
#
_cell.length_a   1.000
_cell.length_b   1.000
_cell.length_c   1.000
_cell.angle_alpha   90.00
_cell.angle_beta   90.00
_cell.angle_gamma   90.00
#
_symmetry.space_group_name_H-M   'P 1'
#
loop_
_entity.id
_entity.type
_entity.pdbx_description
1 polymer ?
#
loop_
_entity_poly.entity_id
_entity_poly.type
_entity_poly.pdbx_seq_one_letter_code
_entity_poly.pdbx_strand_id
1 'polypeptide(L)'
;MQQVSSEKTILKFIVIDDHESVLNGTVEILRKNYPSAEFNSATNASYAFEQVISYQPDLVVMDLSIPEKPEMIARVDTGIQLLKVLMENYSHLNLVIQSAHVRTLIRIRPYIDNHKGGFTIVDKSLSSQEMLTRVDWALQGLTHTKDIKGIHSGLDVKTEWLKVLNLAFEAGLQDKAIAENMCISERMVRHYWSKLQDALNIYPEAGKNIRIQTEIKARYEGLID
;
A
#
# COMPACT_ATOMS: atom_id res chain seq x y z
N MET A 1 2.40 41.71 -27.09
CA MET A 1 1.83 40.39 -26.72
C MET A 1 2.97 39.40 -26.73
N GLN A 2 3.57 39.13 -25.57
CA GLN A 2 4.58 38.08 -25.43
C GLN A 2 3.81 36.74 -25.28
N GLN A 3 3.99 35.85 -26.26
CA GLN A 3 3.61 34.45 -26.11
C GLN A 3 4.51 33.85 -25.03
N VAL A 4 3.93 33.59 -23.86
CA VAL A 4 4.54 32.70 -22.85
C VAL A 4 4.42 31.30 -23.46
N SER A 5 5.49 30.82 -24.07
CA SER A 5 5.63 29.41 -24.41
C SER A 5 5.64 28.62 -23.06
N SER A 6 4.55 27.95 -22.73
CA SER A 6 4.57 26.95 -21.67
C SER A 6 5.55 25.86 -22.14
N GLU A 7 6.75 25.86 -21.57
CA GLU A 7 7.64 24.69 -21.68
C GLU A 7 6.84 23.48 -21.24
N LYS A 8 6.59 22.57 -22.17
CA LYS A 8 5.87 21.34 -21.90
C LYS A 8 6.79 20.48 -21.06
N THR A 9 6.63 20.52 -19.73
CA THR A 9 7.43 19.74 -18.81
C THR A 9 7.32 18.27 -19.18
N ILE A 10 8.44 17.61 -19.46
CA ILE A 10 8.48 16.19 -19.80
C ILE A 10 8.12 15.41 -18.53
N LEU A 11 7.07 14.59 -18.59
CA LEU A 11 6.67 13.74 -17.48
C LEU A 11 7.73 12.66 -17.22
N LYS A 12 7.99 12.40 -15.97
CA LYS A 12 8.95 11.39 -15.49
C LYS A 12 8.22 10.32 -14.69
N PHE A 13 8.33 9.08 -15.11
CA PHE A 13 7.67 7.95 -14.49
C PHE A 13 8.70 6.96 -13.93
N ILE A 14 8.39 6.38 -12.77
CA ILE A 14 9.10 5.22 -12.23
C ILE A 14 8.11 4.07 -12.10
N VAL A 15 8.48 2.89 -12.60
CA VAL A 15 7.72 1.64 -12.42
C VAL A 15 8.53 0.71 -11.50
N ILE A 16 7.88 0.17 -10.46
CA ILE A 16 8.52 -0.68 -9.44
C ILE A 16 7.77 -2.00 -9.37
N ASP A 17 8.43 -3.08 -9.77
CA ASP A 17 7.92 -4.46 -9.69
C ASP A 17 9.11 -5.43 -9.77
N ASP A 18 9.17 -6.45 -8.92
CA ASP A 18 10.24 -7.44 -8.92
C ASP A 18 10.09 -8.49 -10.06
N HIS A 19 8.91 -8.56 -10.65
CA HIS A 19 8.64 -9.43 -11.80
C HIS A 19 8.93 -8.71 -13.11
N GLU A 20 10.05 -9.04 -13.74
CA GLU A 20 10.55 -8.37 -14.95
C GLU A 20 9.51 -8.33 -16.08
N SER A 21 8.72 -9.39 -16.27
CA SER A 21 7.68 -9.42 -17.30
C SER A 21 6.55 -8.42 -17.05
N VAL A 22 6.15 -8.24 -15.81
CA VAL A 22 5.12 -7.26 -15.40
C VAL A 22 5.68 -5.85 -15.51
N LEU A 23 6.90 -5.64 -15.00
CA LEU A 23 7.63 -4.38 -15.08
C LEU A 23 7.71 -3.86 -16.53
N ASN A 24 8.25 -4.70 -17.42
CA ASN A 24 8.41 -4.35 -18.84
C ASN A 24 7.06 -4.15 -19.54
N GLY A 25 6.07 -4.99 -19.25
CA GLY A 25 4.72 -4.85 -19.80
C GLY A 25 4.06 -3.54 -19.38
N THR A 26 4.18 -3.16 -18.10
CA THR A 26 3.65 -1.88 -17.58
C THR A 26 4.35 -0.69 -18.23
N VAL A 27 5.69 -0.72 -18.33
CA VAL A 27 6.47 0.35 -18.99
C VAL A 27 6.08 0.49 -20.47
N GLU A 28 5.90 -0.62 -21.21
CA GLU A 28 5.48 -0.57 -22.61
C GLU A 28 4.09 0.05 -22.80
N ILE A 29 3.13 -0.32 -21.96
CA ILE A 29 1.78 0.23 -22.02
C ILE A 29 1.81 1.74 -21.75
N LEU A 30 2.54 2.16 -20.71
CA LEU A 30 2.69 3.56 -20.38
C LEU A 30 3.39 4.33 -21.50
N ARG A 31 4.47 3.81 -22.08
CA ARG A 31 5.22 4.44 -23.17
C ARG A 31 4.37 4.66 -24.41
N LYS A 32 3.47 3.73 -24.73
CA LYS A 32 2.54 3.88 -25.86
C LYS A 32 1.55 5.05 -25.64
N ASN A 33 1.14 5.29 -24.41
CA ASN A 33 0.16 6.33 -24.08
C ASN A 33 0.79 7.69 -23.72
N TYR A 34 2.04 7.66 -23.24
CA TYR A 34 2.84 8.85 -22.89
C TYR A 34 4.16 8.86 -23.65
N PRO A 35 4.14 9.00 -24.99
CA PRO A 35 5.35 8.83 -25.82
C PRO A 35 6.43 9.89 -25.59
N SER A 36 6.08 11.03 -24.98
CA SER A 36 7.02 12.09 -24.63
C SER A 36 7.53 12.00 -23.19
N ALA A 37 7.09 11.00 -22.42
CA ALA A 37 7.53 10.82 -21.04
C ALA A 37 8.85 10.04 -20.96
N GLU A 38 9.60 10.30 -19.91
CA GLU A 38 10.79 9.52 -19.54
C GLU A 38 10.41 8.42 -18.52
N PHE A 39 11.10 7.29 -18.60
CA PHE A 39 10.80 6.13 -17.78
C PHE A 39 12.04 5.56 -17.12
N ASN A 40 11.99 5.40 -15.80
CA ASN A 40 12.89 4.57 -15.02
C ASN A 40 12.14 3.39 -14.40
N SER A 41 12.88 2.39 -13.98
CA SER A 41 12.33 1.19 -13.33
C SER A 41 13.20 0.73 -12.17
N ALA A 42 12.59 0.04 -11.20
CA ALA A 42 13.27 -0.58 -10.08
C ALA A 42 12.63 -1.93 -9.73
N THR A 43 13.44 -2.86 -9.24
CA THR A 43 13.00 -4.21 -8.88
C THR A 43 13.03 -4.47 -7.37
N ASN A 44 13.43 -3.50 -6.56
CA ASN A 44 13.48 -3.60 -5.11
C ASN A 44 13.32 -2.22 -4.46
N ALA A 45 12.98 -2.21 -3.17
CA ALA A 45 12.64 -1.00 -2.44
C ALA A 45 13.80 -0.03 -2.27
N SER A 46 15.00 -0.52 -1.94
CA SER A 46 16.18 0.33 -1.73
C SER A 46 16.53 1.11 -3.00
N TYR A 47 16.61 0.41 -4.14
CA TYR A 47 16.92 1.06 -5.41
C TYR A 47 15.80 1.98 -5.88
N ALA A 48 14.53 1.58 -5.66
CA ALA A 48 13.38 2.43 -5.97
C ALA A 48 13.43 3.77 -5.23
N PHE A 49 13.78 3.75 -3.95
CA PHE A 49 13.89 4.97 -3.16
C PHE A 49 15.03 5.88 -3.66
N GLU A 50 16.20 5.32 -3.98
CA GLU A 50 17.31 6.06 -4.59
C GLU A 50 16.92 6.70 -5.93
N GLN A 51 16.16 5.96 -6.76
CA GLN A 51 15.65 6.49 -8.03
C GLN A 51 14.67 7.64 -7.82
N VAL A 52 13.77 7.57 -6.84
CA VAL A 52 12.84 8.67 -6.55
C VAL A 52 13.59 9.93 -6.12
N ILE A 53 14.63 9.81 -5.29
CA ILE A 53 15.46 10.94 -4.86
C ILE A 53 16.16 11.60 -6.04
N SER A 54 16.84 10.81 -6.87
CA SER A 54 17.70 11.32 -7.94
C SER A 54 16.92 11.78 -9.17
N TYR A 55 15.85 11.07 -9.52
CA TYR A 55 15.11 11.30 -10.75
C TYR A 55 13.95 12.27 -10.58
N GLN A 56 13.41 12.41 -9.36
CA GLN A 56 12.26 13.28 -9.02
C GLN A 56 11.08 13.04 -9.97
N PRO A 57 10.44 11.87 -9.91
CA PRO A 57 9.35 11.50 -10.83
C PRO A 57 8.07 12.29 -10.54
N ASP A 58 7.26 12.49 -11.59
CA ASP A 58 5.89 13.01 -11.49
C ASP A 58 4.90 11.93 -11.06
N LEU A 59 5.24 10.66 -11.36
CA LEU A 59 4.41 9.49 -11.05
C LEU A 59 5.27 8.27 -10.71
N VAL A 60 4.85 7.55 -9.69
CA VAL A 60 5.36 6.20 -9.37
C VAL A 60 4.23 5.19 -9.51
N VAL A 61 4.43 4.15 -10.33
CA VAL A 61 3.58 2.95 -10.40
C VAL A 61 4.31 1.84 -9.68
N MET A 62 3.73 1.25 -8.61
CA MET A 62 4.46 0.27 -7.81
C MET A 62 3.62 -0.94 -7.40
N ASP A 63 4.26 -2.11 -7.37
CA ASP A 63 3.75 -3.26 -6.63
C ASP A 63 4.06 -3.12 -5.12
N LEU A 64 3.24 -3.76 -4.30
CA LEU A 64 3.47 -3.88 -2.86
C LEU A 64 4.38 -5.06 -2.52
N SER A 65 4.30 -6.17 -3.26
CA SER A 65 5.13 -7.35 -3.01
C SER A 65 6.48 -7.21 -3.70
N ILE A 66 7.43 -6.55 -3.05
CA ILE A 66 8.78 -6.31 -3.55
C ILE A 66 9.85 -6.67 -2.50
N PRO A 67 11.06 -7.08 -2.90
CA PRO A 67 12.15 -7.30 -1.97
C PRO A 67 12.75 -5.95 -1.49
N GLU A 68 13.35 -5.96 -0.30
CA GLU A 68 14.10 -4.82 0.23
C GLU A 68 15.33 -4.50 -0.63
N LYS A 69 16.09 -5.54 -0.96
CA LYS A 69 17.32 -5.50 -1.76
C LYS A 69 17.32 -6.65 -2.77
N PRO A 70 18.20 -6.61 -3.80
CA PRO A 70 18.37 -7.74 -4.70
C PRO A 70 18.61 -9.05 -3.92
N GLU A 71 18.08 -10.17 -4.45
CA GLU A 71 18.20 -11.52 -3.89
C GLU A 71 17.44 -11.77 -2.56
N MET A 72 16.80 -10.76 -1.98
CA MET A 72 15.90 -10.94 -0.84
C MET A 72 14.51 -11.41 -1.30
N ILE A 73 13.77 -12.03 -0.39
CA ILE A 73 12.40 -12.47 -0.66
C ILE A 73 11.48 -11.23 -0.72
N ALA A 74 10.66 -11.16 -1.75
CA ALA A 74 9.61 -10.14 -1.87
C ALA A 74 8.58 -10.26 -0.74
N ARG A 75 8.21 -9.13 -0.15
CA ARG A 75 7.23 -9.05 0.94
C ARG A 75 6.33 -7.85 0.75
N VAL A 76 5.07 -8.01 1.09
CA VAL A 76 4.09 -6.92 1.04
C VAL A 76 4.45 -5.81 2.03
N ASP A 77 4.96 -6.16 3.21
CA ASP A 77 5.39 -5.19 4.22
C ASP A 77 6.51 -4.27 3.71
N THR A 78 7.41 -4.78 2.87
CA THR A 78 8.47 -3.97 2.25
C THR A 78 7.86 -2.89 1.36
N GLY A 79 6.91 -3.22 0.50
CA GLY A 79 6.23 -2.24 -0.36
C GLY A 79 5.39 -1.24 0.45
N ILE A 80 4.70 -1.71 1.49
CA ILE A 80 3.95 -0.84 2.42
C ILE A 80 4.89 0.15 3.12
N GLN A 81 6.06 -0.31 3.55
CA GLN A 81 7.04 0.58 4.20
C GLN A 81 7.62 1.60 3.22
N LEU A 82 7.99 1.18 1.99
CA LEU A 82 8.43 2.11 0.94
C LEU A 82 7.34 3.15 0.67
N LEU A 83 6.09 2.73 0.51
CA LEU A 83 4.96 3.62 0.23
C LEU A 83 4.76 4.67 1.32
N LYS A 84 4.86 4.28 2.61
CA LYS A 84 4.81 5.24 3.73
C LYS A 84 5.93 6.27 3.63
N VAL A 85 7.16 5.82 3.42
CA VAL A 85 8.33 6.71 3.31
C VAL A 85 8.16 7.69 2.14
N LEU A 86 7.63 7.22 1.00
CA LEU A 86 7.33 8.09 -0.15
C LEU A 86 6.27 9.13 0.19
N MET A 87 5.17 8.75 0.83
CA MET A 87 4.11 9.69 1.22
C MET A 87 4.56 10.73 2.26
N GLU A 88 5.42 10.33 3.20
CA GLU A 88 5.96 11.23 4.24
C GLU A 88 6.93 12.25 3.66
N ASN A 89 7.84 11.82 2.77
CA ASN A 89 8.89 12.69 2.24
C ASN A 89 8.47 13.45 0.97
N TYR A 90 7.54 12.91 0.19
CA TYR A 90 7.10 13.45 -1.11
C TYR A 90 5.58 13.58 -1.15
N SER A 91 5.03 14.45 -0.32
CA SER A 91 3.58 14.59 -0.09
C SER A 91 2.75 14.90 -1.35
N HIS A 92 3.37 15.38 -2.43
CA HIS A 92 2.72 15.71 -3.71
C HIS A 92 3.04 14.71 -4.84
N LEU A 93 3.81 13.66 -4.57
CA LEU A 93 4.14 12.63 -5.55
C LEU A 93 2.87 11.87 -5.95
N ASN A 94 2.61 11.74 -7.24
CA ASN A 94 1.49 10.92 -7.68
C ASN A 94 1.86 9.43 -7.60
N LEU A 95 0.96 8.63 -7.06
CA LEU A 95 1.18 7.21 -6.74
C LEU A 95 0.07 6.35 -7.35
N VAL A 96 0.46 5.32 -8.07
CA VAL A 96 -0.42 4.25 -8.56
C VAL A 96 0.04 2.94 -7.98
N ILE A 97 -0.79 2.30 -7.19
CA ILE A 97 -0.48 0.99 -6.60
C ILE A 97 -1.06 -0.10 -7.47
N GLN A 98 -0.20 -0.83 -8.17
CA GLN A 98 -0.56 -1.96 -9.05
C GLN A 98 -0.19 -3.28 -8.35
N SER A 99 -1.12 -3.86 -7.61
CA SER A 99 -0.84 -5.04 -6.79
C SER A 99 -2.01 -6.03 -6.72
N ALA A 100 -1.71 -7.29 -6.49
CA ALA A 100 -2.70 -8.29 -6.08
C ALA A 100 -3.09 -8.17 -4.60
N HIS A 101 -2.30 -7.42 -3.81
CA HIS A 101 -2.45 -7.29 -2.35
C HIS A 101 -3.04 -5.93 -1.93
N VAL A 102 -3.92 -5.34 -2.74
CA VAL A 102 -4.47 -3.98 -2.51
C VAL A 102 -5.19 -3.82 -1.17
N ARG A 103 -5.71 -4.90 -0.59
CA ARG A 103 -6.39 -4.86 0.73
C ARG A 103 -5.46 -4.45 1.87
N THR A 104 -4.17 -4.76 1.77
CA THR A 104 -3.18 -4.41 2.80
C THR A 104 -3.00 -2.91 2.99
N LEU A 105 -3.41 -2.10 2.01
CA LEU A 105 -3.38 -0.64 2.08
C LEU A 105 -4.24 -0.07 3.22
N ILE A 106 -5.17 -0.85 3.76
CA ILE A 106 -5.93 -0.46 4.96
C ILE A 106 -5.01 -0.16 6.16
N ARG A 107 -3.85 -0.82 6.23
CA ARG A 107 -2.83 -0.63 7.29
C ARG A 107 -2.24 0.78 7.31
N ILE A 108 -2.27 1.47 6.16
CA ILE A 108 -1.69 2.81 5.98
C ILE A 108 -2.71 3.86 5.59
N ARG A 109 -4.00 3.58 5.83
CA ARG A 109 -5.08 4.51 5.51
C ARG A 109 -4.83 5.95 6.00
N PRO A 110 -4.35 6.22 7.23
CA PRO A 110 -4.08 7.59 7.67
C PRO A 110 -3.04 8.31 6.82
N TYR A 111 -2.09 7.60 6.22
CA TYR A 111 -1.10 8.16 5.29
C TYR A 111 -1.76 8.50 3.95
N ILE A 112 -2.61 7.60 3.43
CA ILE A 112 -3.37 7.82 2.20
C ILE A 112 -4.30 9.03 2.33
N ASP A 113 -5.04 9.12 3.44
CA ASP A 113 -6.00 10.21 3.70
C ASP A 113 -5.31 11.59 3.84
N ASN A 114 -4.04 11.63 4.25
CA ASN A 114 -3.25 12.85 4.39
C ASN A 114 -2.35 13.17 3.17
N HIS A 115 -2.26 12.26 2.20
CA HIS A 115 -1.44 12.46 1.00
C HIS A 115 -2.07 13.52 0.09
N LYS A 116 -1.25 14.40 -0.47
CA LYS A 116 -1.69 15.54 -1.28
C LYS A 116 -1.56 15.32 -2.79
N GLY A 117 -0.69 14.38 -3.19
CA GLY A 117 -0.58 13.92 -4.57
C GLY A 117 -1.75 13.02 -4.95
N GLY A 118 -1.90 12.73 -6.23
CA GLY A 118 -2.86 11.73 -6.69
C GLY A 118 -2.52 10.34 -6.15
N PHE A 119 -3.53 9.60 -5.72
CA PHE A 119 -3.36 8.25 -5.22
C PHE A 119 -4.42 7.33 -5.79
N THR A 120 -4.03 6.37 -6.60
CA THR A 120 -4.95 5.42 -7.22
C THR A 120 -4.47 3.98 -7.08
N ILE A 121 -5.40 3.04 -7.20
CA ILE A 121 -5.14 1.63 -7.00
C ILE A 121 -5.60 0.87 -8.23
N VAL A 122 -4.78 -0.10 -8.62
CA VAL A 122 -5.01 -1.02 -9.73
C VAL A 122 -4.76 -2.45 -9.23
N ASP A 123 -5.81 -3.26 -9.14
CA ASP A 123 -5.62 -4.69 -8.96
C ASP A 123 -4.96 -5.27 -10.22
N LYS A 124 -3.93 -6.12 -10.06
CA LYS A 124 -3.21 -6.74 -11.20
C LYS A 124 -4.10 -7.58 -12.13
N SER A 125 -5.32 -7.90 -11.71
CA SER A 125 -6.32 -8.58 -12.55
C SER A 125 -7.08 -7.65 -13.50
N LEU A 126 -6.97 -6.33 -13.33
CA LEU A 126 -7.64 -5.34 -14.17
C LEU A 126 -6.97 -5.20 -15.54
N SER A 127 -7.75 -4.70 -16.50
CA SER A 127 -7.26 -4.47 -17.85
C SER A 127 -6.23 -3.32 -17.92
N SER A 128 -5.39 -3.32 -18.96
CA SER A 128 -4.45 -2.24 -19.23
C SER A 128 -5.16 -0.88 -19.40
N GLN A 129 -6.38 -0.88 -19.94
CA GLN A 129 -7.16 0.34 -20.12
C GLN A 129 -7.60 0.94 -18.78
N GLU A 130 -7.99 0.09 -17.84
CA GLU A 130 -8.34 0.52 -16.48
C GLU A 130 -7.10 1.04 -15.74
N MET A 131 -5.94 0.38 -15.90
CA MET A 131 -4.68 0.87 -15.36
C MET A 131 -4.37 2.28 -15.88
N LEU A 132 -4.46 2.52 -17.18
CA LEU A 132 -4.24 3.84 -17.80
C LEU A 132 -5.19 4.88 -17.24
N THR A 133 -6.46 4.55 -17.08
CA THR A 133 -7.45 5.44 -16.45
C THR A 133 -7.03 5.84 -15.03
N ARG A 134 -6.48 4.89 -14.24
CA ARG A 134 -5.97 5.19 -12.90
C ARG A 134 -4.72 6.06 -12.91
N VAL A 135 -3.83 5.86 -13.88
CA VAL A 135 -2.66 6.70 -14.10
C VAL A 135 -3.08 8.14 -14.42
N ASP A 136 -4.03 8.32 -15.34
CA ASP A 136 -4.57 9.65 -15.69
C ASP A 136 -5.17 10.35 -14.46
N TRP A 137 -5.93 9.63 -13.64
CA TRP A 137 -6.49 10.21 -12.42
C TRP A 137 -5.41 10.59 -11.39
N ALA A 138 -4.39 9.76 -11.22
CA ALA A 138 -3.29 10.09 -10.32
C ALA A 138 -2.54 11.35 -10.80
N LEU A 139 -2.24 11.45 -12.10
CA LEU A 139 -1.60 12.63 -12.68
C LEU A 139 -2.43 13.91 -12.54
N GLN A 140 -3.76 13.79 -12.43
CA GLN A 140 -4.68 14.90 -12.15
C GLN A 140 -4.79 15.23 -10.65
N GLY A 141 -4.03 14.56 -9.80
CA GLY A 141 -4.08 14.74 -8.33
C GLY A 141 -5.32 14.10 -7.68
N LEU A 142 -6.00 13.18 -8.37
CA LEU A 142 -7.20 12.54 -7.84
C LEU A 142 -6.84 11.34 -6.97
N THR A 143 -7.58 11.16 -5.86
CA THR A 143 -7.51 9.96 -5.02
C THR A 143 -8.67 9.03 -5.33
N HIS A 144 -8.36 7.78 -5.70
CA HIS A 144 -9.36 6.75 -5.95
C HIS A 144 -9.00 5.44 -5.21
N THR A 145 -9.76 5.16 -4.16
CA THR A 145 -9.56 4.02 -3.25
C THR A 145 -10.77 3.09 -3.18
N LYS A 146 -11.77 3.26 -4.08
CA LYS A 146 -13.03 2.49 -4.07
C LYS A 146 -12.84 0.98 -4.21
N ASP A 147 -11.73 0.57 -4.83
CA ASP A 147 -11.42 -0.85 -5.06
C ASP A 147 -10.93 -1.57 -3.79
N ILE A 148 -10.60 -0.82 -2.73
CA ILE A 148 -10.32 -1.40 -1.42
C ILE A 148 -11.65 -1.56 -0.67
N LYS A 149 -12.25 -2.74 -0.78
CA LYS A 149 -13.54 -3.06 -0.14
C LYS A 149 -13.57 -2.80 1.38
N GLY A 150 -12.42 -2.79 2.06
CA GLY A 150 -12.29 -2.49 3.48
C GLY A 150 -12.25 -1.01 3.84
N ILE A 151 -11.78 -0.13 2.95
CA ILE A 151 -11.69 1.32 3.23
C ILE A 151 -13.08 1.96 3.31
N HIS A 152 -14.04 1.47 2.53
CA HIS A 152 -15.42 2.00 2.52
C HIS A 152 -16.39 1.26 3.46
N SER A 153 -16.02 0.10 4.00
CA SER A 153 -16.89 -0.68 4.89
C SER A 153 -16.92 -0.18 6.34
N GLY A 154 -16.32 0.98 6.63
CA GLY A 154 -16.29 1.53 8.00
C GLY A 154 -15.38 0.76 8.96
N LEU A 155 -14.47 -0.06 8.44
CA LEU A 155 -13.47 -0.76 9.26
C LEU A 155 -12.45 0.27 9.77
N ASP A 156 -12.81 0.95 10.85
CA ASP A 156 -11.92 1.89 11.54
C ASP A 156 -11.00 1.11 12.48
N VAL A 157 -9.93 0.53 11.91
CA VAL A 157 -8.93 -0.23 12.69
C VAL A 157 -7.81 0.69 13.11
N LYS A 158 -7.68 0.90 14.41
CA LYS A 158 -6.61 1.74 14.98
C LYS A 158 -5.25 1.06 14.89
N THR A 159 -4.21 1.86 14.78
CA THR A 159 -2.81 1.38 14.70
C THR A 159 -2.43 0.47 15.87
N GLU A 160 -2.93 0.76 17.08
CA GLU A 160 -2.67 -0.04 18.28
C GLU A 160 -3.29 -1.45 18.16
N TRP A 161 -4.43 -1.57 17.48
CA TRP A 161 -5.08 -2.86 17.27
C TRP A 161 -4.32 -3.71 16.25
N LEU A 162 -3.82 -3.09 15.18
CA LEU A 162 -2.94 -3.75 14.21
C LEU A 162 -1.67 -4.28 14.89
N LYS A 163 -1.09 -3.48 15.80
CA LYS A 163 0.08 -3.93 16.56
C LYS A 163 -0.21 -5.15 17.41
N VAL A 164 -1.39 -5.24 18.03
CA VAL A 164 -1.81 -6.46 18.76
C VAL A 164 -1.92 -7.67 17.84
N LEU A 165 -2.52 -7.50 16.63
CA LEU A 165 -2.61 -8.58 15.64
C LEU A 165 -1.22 -9.10 15.24
N ASN A 166 -0.31 -8.20 14.87
CA ASN A 166 1.04 -8.57 14.44
C ASN A 166 1.82 -9.27 15.55
N LEU A 167 1.80 -8.74 16.78
CA LEU A 167 2.47 -9.35 17.90
C LEU A 167 1.91 -10.75 18.24
N ALA A 168 0.59 -10.93 18.09
CA ALA A 168 -0.04 -12.23 18.37
C ALA A 168 0.21 -13.26 17.26
N PHE A 169 0.01 -12.89 15.98
CA PHE A 169 -0.06 -13.87 14.89
C PHE A 169 1.21 -13.95 14.04
N GLU A 170 2.05 -12.94 14.05
CA GLU A 170 3.34 -12.97 13.35
C GLU A 170 4.49 -13.26 14.33
N ALA A 171 4.48 -12.62 15.53
CA ALA A 171 5.49 -12.86 16.54
C ALA A 171 5.12 -14.00 17.51
N GLY A 172 3.89 -14.54 17.45
CA GLY A 172 3.44 -15.66 18.30
C GLY A 172 3.31 -15.32 19.78
N LEU A 173 3.13 -14.06 20.16
CA LEU A 173 3.12 -13.63 21.55
C LEU A 173 1.75 -13.82 22.23
N GLN A 174 1.76 -14.20 23.50
CA GLN A 174 0.58 -14.22 24.37
C GLN A 174 0.27 -12.82 24.92
N ASP A 175 -0.97 -12.59 25.39
CA ASP A 175 -1.46 -11.30 25.86
C ASP A 175 -0.54 -10.62 26.90
N LYS A 176 0.10 -11.37 27.78
CA LYS A 176 1.06 -10.84 28.77
C LYS A 176 2.29 -10.24 28.07
N ALA A 177 2.90 -10.97 27.15
CA ALA A 177 4.07 -10.50 26.40
C ALA A 177 3.72 -9.33 25.45
N ILE A 178 2.51 -9.34 24.88
CA ILE A 178 1.99 -8.22 24.10
C ILE A 178 1.85 -6.96 24.98
N ALA A 179 1.30 -7.11 26.19
CA ALA A 179 1.15 -6.01 27.13
C ALA A 179 2.51 -5.41 27.52
N GLU A 180 3.50 -6.24 27.80
CA GLU A 180 4.88 -5.83 28.11
C GLU A 180 5.52 -5.12 26.90
N ASN A 181 5.41 -5.67 25.70
CA ASN A 181 5.96 -5.07 24.47
C ASN A 181 5.34 -3.69 24.14
N MET A 182 4.04 -3.54 24.37
CA MET A 182 3.31 -2.31 24.10
C MET A 182 3.34 -1.32 25.27
N CYS A 183 3.94 -1.65 26.41
CA CYS A 183 3.93 -0.87 27.66
C CYS A 183 2.51 -0.53 28.13
N ILE A 184 1.58 -1.48 28.06
CA ILE A 184 0.17 -1.37 28.50
C ILE A 184 -0.21 -2.52 29.43
N SER A 185 -1.41 -2.46 30.02
CA SER A 185 -1.91 -3.57 30.84
C SER A 185 -2.50 -4.70 29.98
N GLU A 186 -2.48 -5.96 30.47
CA GLU A 186 -3.17 -7.08 29.82
C GLU A 186 -4.69 -6.80 29.65
N ARG A 187 -5.30 -6.02 30.56
CA ARG A 187 -6.69 -5.59 30.44
C ARG A 187 -6.89 -4.76 29.17
N MET A 188 -5.92 -3.89 28.84
CA MET A 188 -5.97 -3.09 27.62
C MET A 188 -5.79 -3.94 26.36
N VAL A 189 -4.91 -4.95 26.41
CA VAL A 189 -4.77 -5.92 25.31
C VAL A 189 -6.10 -6.64 25.05
N ARG A 190 -6.77 -7.14 26.12
CA ARG A 190 -8.10 -7.77 26.00
C ARG A 190 -9.15 -6.79 25.45
N HIS A 191 -9.11 -5.52 25.84
CA HIS A 191 -9.98 -4.49 25.29
C HIS A 191 -9.73 -4.30 23.79
N TYR A 192 -8.47 -4.26 23.34
CA TYR A 192 -8.14 -4.15 21.92
C TYR A 192 -8.62 -5.38 21.13
N TRP A 193 -8.50 -6.58 21.69
CA TRP A 193 -9.10 -7.79 21.09
C TRP A 193 -10.60 -7.66 20.88
N SER A 194 -11.33 -7.22 21.90
CA SER A 194 -12.79 -7.03 21.78
C SER A 194 -13.11 -6.02 20.67
N LYS A 195 -12.39 -4.90 20.61
CA LYS A 195 -12.59 -3.91 19.54
C LYS A 195 -12.27 -4.41 18.14
N LEU A 196 -11.21 -5.20 18.00
CA LEU A 196 -10.87 -5.88 16.74
C LEU A 196 -11.96 -6.84 16.31
N GLN A 197 -12.44 -7.67 17.23
CA GLN A 197 -13.50 -8.65 16.97
C GLN A 197 -14.81 -7.95 16.58
N ASP A 198 -15.18 -6.88 17.29
CA ASP A 198 -16.32 -6.05 16.93
C ASP A 198 -16.18 -5.46 15.52
N ALA A 199 -15.01 -4.87 15.21
CA ALA A 199 -14.74 -4.27 13.91
C ALA A 199 -14.77 -5.30 12.76
N LEU A 200 -14.30 -6.52 13.03
CA LEU A 200 -14.29 -7.62 12.08
C LEU A 200 -15.61 -8.41 12.01
N ASN A 201 -16.61 -8.03 12.81
CA ASN A 201 -17.88 -8.73 12.97
C ASN A 201 -17.68 -10.20 13.38
N ILE A 202 -16.78 -10.46 14.33
CA ILE A 202 -16.48 -11.79 14.85
C ILE A 202 -17.05 -11.89 16.25
N TYR A 203 -17.91 -12.88 16.45
CA TYR A 203 -18.55 -13.16 17.72
C TYR A 203 -18.31 -14.62 18.13
N PRO A 204 -18.37 -14.94 19.43
CA PRO A 204 -18.19 -16.30 19.92
C PRO A 204 -19.19 -17.27 19.27
N GLU A 205 -18.69 -18.34 18.66
CA GLU A 205 -19.47 -19.46 18.14
C GLU A 205 -19.10 -20.76 18.87
N ALA A 206 -20.12 -21.61 19.13
CA ALA A 206 -19.89 -22.92 19.74
C ALA A 206 -18.94 -23.78 18.89
N GLY A 207 -17.92 -24.36 19.52
CA GLY A 207 -16.94 -25.21 18.87
C GLY A 207 -15.85 -24.48 18.06
N LYS A 208 -15.83 -23.15 18.03
CA LYS A 208 -14.82 -22.37 17.32
C LYS A 208 -13.95 -21.53 18.29
N ASN A 209 -12.66 -21.43 17.99
CA ASN A 209 -11.76 -20.56 18.72
C ASN A 209 -11.81 -19.14 18.12
N ILE A 210 -12.26 -18.18 18.92
CA ILE A 210 -12.45 -16.80 18.49
C ILE A 210 -11.15 -16.14 18.03
N ARG A 211 -9.99 -16.48 18.60
CA ARG A 211 -8.68 -15.96 18.19
C ARG A 211 -8.29 -16.46 16.80
N ILE A 212 -8.51 -17.74 16.52
CA ILE A 212 -8.27 -18.32 15.19
C ILE A 212 -9.22 -17.71 14.16
N GLN A 213 -10.49 -17.50 14.49
CA GLN A 213 -11.42 -16.81 13.61
C GLN A 213 -10.99 -15.37 13.33
N THR A 214 -10.47 -14.68 14.36
CA THR A 214 -9.94 -13.32 14.22
C THR A 214 -8.74 -13.31 13.29
N GLU A 215 -7.82 -14.26 13.42
CA GLU A 215 -6.66 -14.40 12.52
C GLU A 215 -7.08 -14.60 11.06
N ILE A 216 -7.92 -15.60 10.81
CA ILE A 216 -8.40 -15.91 9.45
C ILE A 216 -9.05 -14.67 8.81
N LYS A 217 -9.89 -13.99 9.57
CA LYS A 217 -10.58 -12.79 9.07
C LYS A 217 -9.62 -11.61 8.88
N ALA A 218 -8.67 -11.41 9.80
CA ALA A 218 -7.66 -10.36 9.70
C ALA A 218 -6.76 -10.54 8.46
N ARG A 219 -6.33 -11.78 8.16
CA ARG A 219 -5.61 -12.12 6.92
C ARG A 219 -6.46 -11.86 5.68
N TYR A 220 -7.73 -12.29 5.71
CA TYR A 220 -8.66 -12.06 4.60
C TYR A 220 -8.87 -10.57 4.30
N GLU A 221 -8.97 -9.73 5.34
CA GLU A 221 -9.11 -8.27 5.20
C GLU A 221 -7.78 -7.54 4.96
N GLY A 222 -6.64 -8.23 4.94
CA GLY A 222 -5.33 -7.66 4.68
C GLY A 222 -4.73 -6.90 5.87
N LEU A 223 -5.25 -7.12 7.08
CA LEU A 223 -4.74 -6.46 8.30
C LEU A 223 -3.38 -7.02 8.76
N ILE A 224 -3.12 -8.29 8.45
CA ILE A 224 -1.86 -9.03 8.65
C ILE A 224 -1.58 -9.90 7.43
N ASP A 225 -0.33 -10.38 7.26
CA ASP A 225 0.09 -11.28 6.18
C ASP A 225 -0.28 -12.73 6.43
#